data_06ae18c1a8d32941c27d85a111bebee1
#
_entry.id   06ae18c1a8d32941c27d85a111bebee1
#
_cell.length_a   1.000
_cell.length_b   1.000
_cell.length_c   1.000
_cell.angle_alpha   90.00
_cell.angle_beta   90.00
_cell.angle_gamma   90.00
#
_symmetry.space_group_name_H-M   'P 1'
#
loop_
_entity.id
_entity.type
_entity.pdbx_description
1 polymer ?
#
loop_
_entity_poly.entity_id
_entity_poly.type
_entity_poly.pdbx_seq_one_letter_code
_entity_poly.pdbx_strand_id
1 'polypeptide(L)'
;MRIVISLILAGLFVLLAGFNVWNMLSNRTTSGRRSRLWIQIHRIAGWAFIALFAVNLYLMLLRVKGWQDELSPRLVLHMGLAFLLVPMLVGKVLIARYQKAARGLLMVLGIGIFGFAFTLVGVNVAIHYLRVAPPHKVPGEATGLVILGVLVAVVAAYFDGSKQSKTASGAATLPASSKSGKEAPKTDELVLTLTRIEAQAPDAKTLRFLLPLGRQLSARPGQFLTFEWVIDGKTVNRSYSICSSPLQAGYIEITPKRVENGYVSRFLNDRAEVGLTVKARGPYGKFCFDESQHKRIVLIAAGSGITPMMAMLRYIDDRCIPADVTLIYCARTRQDVFFRSEFSELQTRLTRFRWVSVLSQPSSEWTGWKGRLRREILEREVEKPLEATFFLCGPPTFMELGRSLLAELGVEPARILQESFGGAVAGEKKSRAAGENTAGVSSALELRFFRSAVAFQVSPEETLLECSERNGILLPSGCRQGSCGTCATRMLRGRVKMENEEALNDDMWSQGYILPCVSRPLDDVTLDA
;
A
#
# COMPACT_ATOMS: atom_id res chain seq x y z
N MET A 1 -0.41 -53.09 17.50
CA MET A 1 0.65 -53.05 16.48
C MET A 1 0.31 -52.13 15.31
N ARG A 2 -0.85 -52.22 14.59
CA ARG A 2 -1.19 -51.37 13.41
C ARG A 2 -1.33 -49.86 13.72
N ILE A 3 -1.83 -49.49 14.91
CA ILE A 3 -2.00 -48.08 15.31
C ILE A 3 -0.64 -47.44 15.60
N VAL A 4 0.26 -48.16 16.29
CA VAL A 4 1.62 -47.67 16.59
C VAL A 4 2.43 -47.41 15.32
N ILE A 5 2.35 -48.34 14.36
CA ILE A 5 3.02 -48.18 13.07
C ILE A 5 2.50 -46.93 12.32
N SER A 6 1.17 -46.71 12.33
CA SER A 6 0.58 -45.52 11.67
C SER A 6 1.02 -44.21 12.34
N LEU A 7 1.14 -44.17 13.67
CA LEU A 7 1.62 -43.00 14.41
C LEU A 7 3.10 -42.71 14.14
N ILE A 8 3.94 -43.77 14.09
CA ILE A 8 5.37 -43.64 13.74
C ILE A 8 5.51 -43.08 12.31
N LEU A 9 4.79 -43.64 11.31
CA LEU A 9 4.83 -43.18 9.95
C LEU A 9 4.34 -41.73 9.80
N ALA A 10 3.30 -41.35 10.54
CA ALA A 10 2.79 -39.99 10.57
C ALA A 10 3.79 -39.00 11.18
N GLY A 11 4.44 -39.37 12.29
CA GLY A 11 5.49 -38.59 12.92
C GLY A 11 6.70 -38.38 11.99
N LEU A 12 7.15 -39.45 11.34
CA LEU A 12 8.25 -39.37 10.37
C LEU A 12 7.92 -38.46 9.18
N PHE A 13 6.67 -38.50 8.73
CA PHE A 13 6.17 -37.67 7.63
C PHE A 13 6.24 -36.18 7.97
N VAL A 14 5.80 -35.78 9.16
CA VAL A 14 5.86 -34.38 9.62
C VAL A 14 7.32 -33.95 9.85
N LEU A 15 8.15 -34.78 10.44
CA LEU A 15 9.56 -34.48 10.67
C LEU A 15 10.33 -34.27 9.36
N LEU A 16 10.12 -35.10 8.35
CA LEU A 16 10.73 -34.92 7.02
C LEU A 16 10.22 -33.66 6.31
N ALA A 17 8.94 -33.33 6.45
CA ALA A 17 8.38 -32.10 5.89
C ALA A 17 9.01 -30.86 6.56
N GLY A 18 9.09 -30.84 7.90
CA GLY A 18 9.72 -29.77 8.68
C GLY A 18 11.22 -29.62 8.36
N PHE A 19 11.94 -30.73 8.29
CA PHE A 19 13.35 -30.71 7.90
C PHE A 19 13.57 -30.12 6.50
N ASN A 20 12.73 -30.46 5.52
CA ASN A 20 12.83 -29.88 4.18
C ASN A 20 12.58 -28.37 4.17
N VAL A 21 11.62 -27.86 4.96
CA VAL A 21 11.37 -26.42 5.09
C VAL A 21 12.54 -25.74 5.82
N TRP A 22 13.01 -26.29 6.93
CA TRP A 22 14.14 -25.75 7.67
C TRP A 22 15.41 -25.65 6.80
N ASN A 23 15.74 -26.72 6.07
CA ASN A 23 16.90 -26.74 5.20
C ASN A 23 16.76 -25.70 4.07
N MET A 24 15.58 -25.50 3.53
CA MET A 24 15.30 -24.49 2.51
C MET A 24 15.49 -23.06 3.05
N LEU A 25 14.97 -22.76 4.25
CA LEU A 25 15.09 -21.45 4.90
C LEU A 25 16.54 -21.17 5.32
N SER A 26 17.21 -22.15 5.93
CA SER A 26 18.60 -22.05 6.40
C SER A 26 19.62 -21.83 5.26
N ASN A 27 19.30 -22.25 4.03
CA ASN A 27 20.16 -22.05 2.87
C ASN A 27 20.06 -20.64 2.22
N ARG A 28 19.11 -19.80 2.66
CA ARG A 28 18.96 -18.41 2.18
C ARG A 28 19.92 -17.42 2.84
N THR A 29 20.34 -17.67 4.06
CA THR A 29 21.08 -16.71 4.90
C THR A 29 22.60 -16.75 4.75
N THR A 30 23.15 -17.67 3.95
CA THR A 30 24.59 -17.80 3.75
C THR A 30 24.95 -17.67 2.27
N SER A 31 25.33 -16.47 1.86
CA SER A 31 26.06 -16.23 0.62
C SER A 31 27.50 -16.73 0.79
N GLY A 32 27.81 -17.87 0.22
CA GLY A 32 29.15 -18.39 0.17
C GLY A 32 29.23 -19.87 0.51
N ARG A 33 29.49 -20.70 -0.51
CA ARG A 33 29.96 -22.09 -0.43
C ARG A 33 29.35 -22.98 0.66
N ARG A 34 28.06 -23.13 0.75
CA ARG A 34 27.52 -24.32 1.41
C ARG A 34 27.60 -25.50 0.47
N SER A 35 28.20 -26.55 0.96
CA SER A 35 28.68 -27.71 0.23
C SER A 35 27.57 -28.35 -0.62
N ARG A 36 27.93 -28.86 -1.77
CA ARG A 36 27.11 -29.74 -2.65
C ARG A 36 26.37 -30.82 -1.84
N LEU A 37 26.91 -31.20 -0.69
CA LEU A 37 26.33 -32.12 0.28
C LEU A 37 24.93 -31.70 0.81
N TRP A 38 24.74 -30.44 1.21
CA TRP A 38 23.43 -29.96 1.74
C TRP A 38 22.34 -29.94 0.69
N ILE A 39 22.70 -29.65 -0.55
CA ILE A 39 21.75 -29.73 -1.68
C ILE A 39 21.37 -31.19 -1.95
N GLN A 40 22.33 -32.11 -1.87
CA GLN A 40 22.08 -33.54 -2.01
C GLN A 40 21.18 -34.06 -0.87
N ILE A 41 21.46 -33.71 0.38
CA ILE A 41 20.63 -34.06 1.55
C ILE A 41 19.20 -33.57 1.37
N HIS A 42 19.01 -32.32 0.94
CA HIS A 42 17.67 -31.78 0.67
C HIS A 42 16.93 -32.57 -0.43
N ARG A 43 17.62 -32.95 -1.49
CA ARG A 43 17.03 -33.76 -2.57
C ARG A 43 16.65 -35.15 -2.08
N ILE A 44 17.52 -35.81 -1.31
CA ILE A 44 17.25 -37.14 -0.73
C ILE A 44 16.07 -37.07 0.24
N ALA A 45 16.04 -36.11 1.16
CA ALA A 45 14.94 -35.92 2.09
C ALA A 45 13.60 -35.58 1.37
N GLY A 46 13.66 -34.82 0.27
CA GLY A 46 12.49 -34.56 -0.57
C GLY A 46 11.94 -35.83 -1.23
N TRP A 47 12.79 -36.67 -1.78
CA TRP A 47 12.36 -37.95 -2.37
C TRP A 47 11.86 -38.93 -1.31
N ALA A 48 12.51 -39.01 -0.14
CA ALA A 48 12.05 -39.80 0.99
C ALA A 48 10.65 -39.36 1.47
N PHE A 49 10.40 -38.06 1.51
CA PHE A 49 9.08 -37.50 1.83
C PHE A 49 8.00 -37.91 0.82
N ILE A 50 8.29 -37.84 -0.48
CA ILE A 50 7.37 -38.26 -1.55
C ILE A 50 7.09 -39.76 -1.47
N ALA A 51 8.11 -40.59 -1.25
CA ALA A 51 7.95 -42.04 -1.10
C ALA A 51 7.07 -42.39 0.11
N LEU A 52 7.32 -41.75 1.24
CA LEU A 52 6.54 -41.96 2.47
C LEU A 52 5.09 -41.49 2.30
N PHE A 53 4.88 -40.41 1.59
CA PHE A 53 3.53 -39.92 1.22
C PHE A 53 2.78 -40.94 0.36
N ALA A 54 3.45 -41.47 -0.68
CA ALA A 54 2.85 -42.48 -1.57
C ALA A 54 2.47 -43.77 -0.82
N VAL A 55 3.32 -44.21 0.10
CA VAL A 55 3.01 -45.37 0.96
C VAL A 55 1.80 -45.10 1.85
N ASN A 56 1.74 -43.92 2.52
CA ASN A 56 0.60 -43.56 3.34
C ASN A 56 -0.70 -43.44 2.53
N LEU A 57 -0.64 -42.83 1.34
CA LEU A 57 -1.77 -42.71 0.42
C LEU A 57 -2.27 -44.09 -0.02
N TYR A 58 -1.34 -45.00 -0.39
CA TYR A 58 -1.67 -46.35 -0.78
C TYR A 58 -2.34 -47.14 0.37
N LEU A 59 -1.79 -47.08 1.58
CA LEU A 59 -2.38 -47.71 2.76
C LEU A 59 -3.78 -47.14 3.07
N MET A 60 -3.98 -45.86 2.83
CA MET A 60 -5.28 -45.21 2.98
C MET A 60 -6.29 -45.76 1.96
N LEU A 61 -5.91 -45.85 0.67
CA LEU A 61 -6.75 -46.37 -0.40
C LEU A 61 -7.11 -47.85 -0.18
N LEU A 62 -6.18 -48.66 0.33
CA LEU A 62 -6.47 -50.07 0.70
C LEU A 62 -7.53 -50.18 1.81
N ARG A 63 -7.56 -49.21 2.73
CA ARG A 63 -8.61 -49.21 3.79
C ARG A 63 -9.99 -48.85 3.25
N VAL A 64 -10.06 -48.01 2.20
CA VAL A 64 -11.33 -47.58 1.59
C VAL A 64 -11.92 -48.67 0.69
N LYS A 65 -11.08 -49.52 0.07
CA LYS A 65 -11.52 -50.58 -0.88
C LYS A 65 -12.44 -51.63 -0.25
N GLY A 66 -12.52 -51.73 1.07
CA GLY A 66 -13.38 -52.70 1.78
C GLY A 66 -14.67 -52.11 2.35
N TRP A 67 -14.99 -50.83 2.08
CA TRP A 67 -16.14 -50.17 2.68
C TRP A 67 -17.29 -50.07 1.68
N GLN A 68 -18.45 -50.59 2.09
CA GLN A 68 -19.71 -50.51 1.31
C GLN A 68 -20.67 -49.45 1.88
N ASP A 69 -20.36 -48.84 3.04
CA ASP A 69 -21.22 -47.88 3.73
C ASP A 69 -20.70 -46.43 3.53
N GLU A 70 -21.56 -45.46 3.86
CA GLU A 70 -21.24 -44.04 3.74
C GLU A 70 -19.92 -43.66 4.47
N LEU A 71 -19.07 -42.98 3.73
CA LEU A 71 -17.79 -42.49 4.26
C LEU A 71 -18.02 -41.47 5.37
N SER A 72 -17.42 -41.69 6.56
CA SER A 72 -17.54 -40.70 7.63
C SER A 72 -16.97 -39.34 7.21
N PRO A 73 -17.56 -38.21 7.66
CA PRO A 73 -17.08 -36.85 7.32
C PRO A 73 -15.59 -36.64 7.62
N ARG A 74 -15.08 -37.32 8.63
CA ARG A 74 -13.65 -37.35 8.99
C ARG A 74 -12.78 -37.96 7.90
N LEU A 75 -13.21 -39.10 7.35
CA LEU A 75 -12.46 -39.81 6.33
C LEU A 75 -12.47 -39.01 5.01
N VAL A 76 -13.61 -38.39 4.68
CA VAL A 76 -13.75 -37.50 3.52
C VAL A 76 -12.81 -36.30 3.63
N LEU A 77 -12.76 -35.62 4.80
CA LEU A 77 -11.86 -34.50 5.04
C LEU A 77 -10.39 -34.93 4.94
N HIS A 78 -10.03 -36.05 5.56
CA HIS A 78 -8.67 -36.58 5.52
C HIS A 78 -8.23 -36.95 4.09
N MET A 79 -9.10 -37.59 3.34
CA MET A 79 -8.86 -37.91 1.93
C MET A 79 -8.73 -36.65 1.08
N GLY A 80 -9.63 -35.67 1.25
CA GLY A 80 -9.58 -34.40 0.54
C GLY A 80 -8.27 -33.67 0.75
N LEU A 81 -7.81 -33.55 2.00
CA LEU A 81 -6.51 -32.93 2.31
C LEU A 81 -5.33 -33.72 1.73
N ALA A 82 -5.37 -35.08 1.78
CA ALA A 82 -4.33 -35.91 1.18
C ALA A 82 -4.27 -35.75 -0.35
N PHE A 83 -5.42 -35.69 -1.03
CA PHE A 83 -5.48 -35.48 -2.47
C PHE A 83 -4.99 -34.08 -2.87
N LEU A 84 -5.22 -33.03 -2.07
CA LEU A 84 -4.68 -31.69 -2.32
C LEU A 84 -3.14 -31.63 -2.27
N LEU A 85 -2.50 -32.51 -1.52
CA LEU A 85 -1.03 -32.59 -1.51
C LEU A 85 -0.45 -33.09 -2.83
N VAL A 86 -1.18 -33.92 -3.58
CA VAL A 86 -0.68 -34.49 -4.86
C VAL A 86 -0.34 -33.40 -5.88
N PRO A 87 -1.27 -32.49 -6.28
CA PRO A 87 -0.95 -31.45 -7.24
C PRO A 87 0.11 -30.46 -6.72
N MET A 88 0.17 -30.21 -5.41
CA MET A 88 1.21 -29.37 -4.84
C MET A 88 2.61 -30.00 -4.95
N LEU A 89 2.73 -31.30 -4.70
CA LEU A 89 3.98 -32.04 -4.85
C LEU A 89 4.41 -32.12 -6.32
N VAL A 90 3.49 -32.45 -7.23
CA VAL A 90 3.74 -32.48 -8.66
C VAL A 90 4.17 -31.10 -9.16
N GLY A 91 3.45 -30.06 -8.82
CA GLY A 91 3.76 -28.68 -9.17
C GLY A 91 5.16 -28.26 -8.68
N LYS A 92 5.51 -28.61 -7.43
CA LYS A 92 6.84 -28.34 -6.87
C LYS A 92 7.95 -29.04 -7.65
N VAL A 93 7.76 -30.31 -8.03
CA VAL A 93 8.75 -31.06 -8.81
C VAL A 93 8.89 -30.50 -10.23
N LEU A 94 7.78 -30.16 -10.90
CA LEU A 94 7.78 -29.58 -12.24
C LEU A 94 8.48 -28.21 -12.26
N ILE A 95 8.17 -27.34 -11.32
CA ILE A 95 8.81 -26.02 -11.20
C ILE A 95 10.31 -26.17 -10.92
N ALA A 96 10.68 -27.07 -10.01
CA ALA A 96 12.08 -27.30 -9.69
C ALA A 96 12.91 -27.80 -10.90
N ARG A 97 12.29 -28.60 -11.77
CA ARG A 97 12.96 -29.26 -12.90
C ARG A 97 12.93 -28.46 -14.20
N TYR A 98 11.80 -27.80 -14.50
CA TYR A 98 11.57 -27.23 -15.83
C TYR A 98 11.42 -25.69 -15.85
N GLN A 99 11.02 -25.05 -14.74
CA GLN A 99 10.70 -23.61 -14.73
C GLN A 99 11.67 -22.82 -13.86
N LYS A 100 12.83 -22.46 -14.42
CA LYS A 100 13.83 -21.64 -13.69
C LYS A 100 13.31 -20.28 -13.24
N ALA A 101 12.42 -19.66 -14.02
CA ALA A 101 11.81 -18.35 -13.70
C ALA A 101 10.86 -18.40 -12.48
N ALA A 102 10.19 -19.54 -12.25
CA ALA A 102 9.23 -19.72 -11.16
C ALA A 102 9.84 -20.25 -9.85
N ARG A 103 11.17 -20.26 -9.72
CA ARG A 103 11.87 -20.81 -8.52
C ARG A 103 11.46 -20.13 -7.21
N GLY A 104 11.02 -18.88 -7.25
CA GLY A 104 10.47 -18.17 -6.09
C GLY A 104 9.25 -18.87 -5.48
N LEU A 105 8.44 -19.53 -6.31
CA LEU A 105 7.25 -20.27 -5.87
C LEU A 105 7.57 -21.56 -5.12
N LEU A 106 8.77 -22.12 -5.28
CA LEU A 106 9.21 -23.35 -4.59
C LEU A 106 9.17 -23.23 -3.06
N MET A 107 9.44 -22.04 -2.55
CA MET A 107 9.38 -21.77 -1.11
C MET A 107 7.94 -21.78 -0.60
N VAL A 108 7.04 -21.09 -1.30
CA VAL A 108 5.62 -21.03 -0.94
C VAL A 108 5.00 -22.43 -0.98
N LEU A 109 5.28 -23.19 -2.04
CA LEU A 109 4.85 -24.58 -2.14
C LEU A 109 5.44 -25.46 -1.04
N GLY A 110 6.70 -25.23 -0.67
CA GLY A 110 7.36 -25.97 0.43
C GLY A 110 6.68 -25.73 1.78
N ILE A 111 6.40 -24.48 2.11
CA ILE A 111 5.69 -24.09 3.35
C ILE A 111 4.24 -24.61 3.32
N GLY A 112 3.56 -24.48 2.17
CA GLY A 112 2.21 -24.97 1.98
C GLY A 112 2.12 -26.50 2.17
N ILE A 113 3.02 -27.28 1.57
CA ILE A 113 3.08 -28.74 1.72
C ILE A 113 3.31 -29.13 3.20
N PHE A 114 4.19 -28.40 3.89
CA PHE A 114 4.41 -28.62 5.32
C PHE A 114 3.16 -28.33 6.15
N GLY A 115 2.51 -27.18 5.92
CA GLY A 115 1.27 -26.80 6.61
C GLY A 115 0.15 -27.83 6.40
N PHE A 116 -0.05 -28.29 5.17
CA PHE A 116 -1.03 -29.35 4.88
C PHE A 116 -0.67 -30.68 5.51
N ALA A 117 0.60 -31.10 5.47
CA ALA A 117 1.04 -32.34 6.11
C ALA A 117 0.86 -32.27 7.63
N PHE A 118 1.18 -31.14 8.25
CA PHE A 118 1.02 -30.91 9.69
C PHE A 118 -0.47 -30.95 10.10
N THR A 119 -1.34 -30.26 9.34
CA THR A 119 -2.79 -30.26 9.59
C THR A 119 -3.39 -31.66 9.43
N LEU A 120 -2.98 -32.39 8.40
CA LEU A 120 -3.43 -33.76 8.13
C LEU A 120 -3.15 -34.70 9.31
N VAL A 121 -1.95 -34.61 9.89
CA VAL A 121 -1.55 -35.43 11.02
C VAL A 121 -2.17 -34.92 12.32
N GLY A 122 -2.14 -33.58 12.55
CA GLY A 122 -2.65 -32.95 13.76
C GLY A 122 -4.16 -33.21 13.96
N VAL A 123 -4.96 -33.05 12.92
CA VAL A 123 -6.41 -33.35 12.96
C VAL A 123 -6.66 -34.80 13.29
N ASN A 124 -5.90 -35.75 12.72
CA ASN A 124 -6.07 -37.16 13.02
C ASN A 124 -5.70 -37.50 14.48
N VAL A 125 -4.59 -36.98 14.98
CA VAL A 125 -4.15 -37.17 16.36
C VAL A 125 -5.18 -36.58 17.33
N ALA A 126 -5.58 -35.32 17.11
CA ALA A 126 -6.58 -34.65 17.98
C ALA A 126 -7.90 -35.40 18.05
N ILE A 127 -8.46 -35.88 16.92
CA ILE A 127 -9.71 -36.61 16.89
C ILE A 127 -9.54 -38.01 17.54
N HIS A 128 -8.38 -38.64 17.37
CA HIS A 128 -8.12 -39.93 18.04
C HIS A 128 -8.15 -39.77 19.57
N TYR A 129 -7.46 -38.76 20.10
CA TYR A 129 -7.45 -38.47 21.53
C TYR A 129 -8.83 -38.09 22.09
N LEU A 130 -9.59 -37.24 21.40
CA LEU A 130 -10.94 -36.85 21.81
C LEU A 130 -11.94 -38.03 21.88
N ARG A 131 -11.69 -39.13 21.14
CA ARG A 131 -12.53 -40.34 21.18
C ARG A 131 -12.11 -41.37 22.22
N VAL A 132 -10.82 -41.43 22.54
CA VAL A 132 -10.26 -42.50 23.39
C VAL A 132 -10.11 -42.07 24.86
N ALA A 133 -9.99 -40.77 25.12
CA ALA A 133 -9.87 -40.24 26.46
C ALA A 133 -11.25 -40.03 27.10
N PRO A 134 -11.50 -40.56 28.34
CA PRO A 134 -12.67 -40.17 29.10
C PRO A 134 -12.60 -38.66 29.42
N PRO A 135 -13.77 -37.96 29.55
CA PRO A 135 -13.83 -36.50 29.58
C PRO A 135 -13.06 -35.83 30.73
N HIS A 136 -12.45 -36.57 31.62
CA HIS A 136 -11.72 -36.07 32.80
C HIS A 136 -10.19 -36.32 32.78
N LYS A 137 -9.63 -36.94 31.74
CA LYS A 137 -8.18 -37.18 31.63
C LYS A 137 -7.71 -36.94 30.21
N VAL A 138 -7.55 -35.69 29.83
CA VAL A 138 -6.67 -35.35 28.70
C VAL A 138 -5.23 -35.45 29.23
N PRO A 139 -4.41 -36.43 28.80
CA PRO A 139 -3.03 -36.48 29.24
C PRO A 139 -2.31 -35.22 28.79
N GLY A 140 -1.77 -34.43 29.71
CA GLY A 140 -1.00 -33.23 29.43
C GLY A 140 0.18 -33.47 28.46
N GLU A 141 0.59 -34.73 28.32
CA GLU A 141 1.68 -35.15 27.42
C GLU A 141 1.36 -35.00 25.92
N ALA A 142 0.12 -35.24 25.51
CA ALA A 142 -0.22 -35.11 24.07
C ALA A 142 -0.43 -33.64 23.64
N THR A 143 -1.02 -32.84 24.53
CA THR A 143 -1.10 -31.40 24.39
C THR A 143 0.32 -30.81 24.47
N GLY A 144 1.18 -31.35 25.32
CA GLY A 144 2.59 -31.00 25.44
C GLY A 144 3.38 -31.26 24.16
N LEU A 145 3.16 -32.38 23.47
CA LEU A 145 3.86 -32.69 22.21
C LEU A 145 3.45 -31.77 21.03
N VAL A 146 2.18 -31.39 20.95
CA VAL A 146 1.71 -30.44 19.94
C VAL A 146 2.23 -29.02 20.24
N ILE A 147 2.18 -28.61 21.51
CA ILE A 147 2.73 -27.35 21.99
C ILE A 147 4.25 -27.34 21.80
N LEU A 148 4.95 -28.41 22.09
CA LEU A 148 6.40 -28.53 21.89
C LEU A 148 6.77 -28.45 20.41
N GLY A 149 6.00 -29.03 19.50
CA GLY A 149 6.21 -28.94 18.06
C GLY A 149 6.03 -27.51 17.54
N VAL A 150 5.00 -26.80 18.02
CA VAL A 150 4.76 -25.38 17.72
C VAL A 150 5.84 -24.50 18.35
N LEU A 151 6.24 -24.76 19.60
CA LEU A 151 7.29 -24.03 20.31
C LEU A 151 8.66 -24.22 19.63
N VAL A 152 9.00 -25.41 19.19
CA VAL A 152 10.25 -25.68 18.45
C VAL A 152 10.25 -24.94 17.11
N ALA A 153 9.12 -24.87 16.39
CA ALA A 153 9.01 -24.12 15.16
C ALA A 153 9.11 -22.59 15.40
N VAL A 154 8.47 -22.08 16.47
CA VAL A 154 8.53 -20.66 16.86
C VAL A 154 9.92 -20.28 17.38
N VAL A 155 10.55 -21.15 18.20
CA VAL A 155 11.90 -20.94 18.72
C VAL A 155 12.93 -21.00 17.59
N ALA A 156 12.81 -21.91 16.63
CA ALA A 156 13.67 -21.94 15.46
C ALA A 156 13.55 -20.67 14.62
N ALA A 157 12.32 -20.16 14.42
CA ALA A 157 12.08 -18.90 13.74
C ALA A 157 12.61 -17.68 14.52
N TYR A 158 12.51 -17.69 15.85
CA TYR A 158 13.01 -16.64 16.74
C TYR A 158 14.55 -16.59 16.77
N PHE A 159 15.22 -17.72 16.86
CA PHE A 159 16.69 -17.78 16.84
C PHE A 159 17.30 -17.42 15.47
N ASP A 160 16.59 -17.65 14.38
CA ASP A 160 17.01 -17.17 13.05
C ASP A 160 16.84 -15.64 12.93
N GLY A 161 15.78 -15.07 13.49
CA GLY A 161 15.57 -13.62 13.60
C GLY A 161 16.57 -12.91 14.54
N SER A 162 16.99 -13.54 15.63
CA SER A 162 17.92 -12.95 16.60
C SER A 162 19.39 -12.95 16.12
N LYS A 163 19.76 -13.82 15.19
CA LYS A 163 21.08 -13.80 14.54
C LYS A 163 21.22 -12.63 13.56
N GLN A 164 20.13 -12.14 12.96
CA GLN A 164 20.16 -10.94 12.12
C GLN A 164 20.37 -9.66 12.92
N SER A 165 19.92 -9.60 14.19
CA SER A 165 20.08 -8.41 15.05
C SER A 165 21.50 -8.28 15.64
N LYS A 166 22.29 -9.37 15.77
CA LYS A 166 23.63 -9.32 16.38
C LYS A 166 24.77 -9.14 15.37
N THR A 167 24.53 -9.29 14.07
CA THR A 167 25.54 -9.05 13.02
C THR A 167 25.56 -7.60 12.50
N ALA A 168 24.62 -6.76 12.95
CA ALA A 168 24.60 -5.33 12.63
C ALA A 168 25.40 -4.45 13.61
N SER A 169 26.01 -5.03 14.66
CA SER A 169 26.82 -4.31 15.67
C SER A 169 28.31 -4.65 15.64
N GLY A 170 28.86 -4.91 14.47
CA GLY A 170 30.29 -5.06 14.24
C GLY A 170 30.85 -3.81 13.56
N ALA A 171 31.44 -2.91 14.36
CA ALA A 171 32.08 -1.70 13.88
C ALA A 171 33.15 -1.98 12.82
N ALA A 172 32.92 -1.52 11.60
CA ALA A 172 33.97 -1.33 10.62
C ALA A 172 34.42 0.13 10.66
N THR A 173 35.60 0.35 11.17
CA THR A 173 36.37 1.58 11.07
C THR A 173 36.53 1.98 9.61
N LEU A 174 36.02 3.16 9.27
CA LEU A 174 36.20 3.81 7.97
C LEU A 174 37.53 4.57 7.95
N PRO A 175 38.29 4.55 6.87
CA PRO A 175 39.38 5.51 6.65
C PRO A 175 38.79 6.85 6.25
N ALA A 176 39.35 7.91 6.85
CA ALA A 176 38.98 9.29 6.60
C ALA A 176 39.41 9.76 5.21
N SER A 177 38.66 10.71 4.68
CA SER A 177 38.96 11.65 3.60
C SER A 177 38.41 11.33 2.21
N SER A 178 37.31 12.00 1.86
CA SER A 178 37.36 13.02 0.80
C SER A 178 36.03 13.80 0.76
N LYS A 179 36.12 15.09 0.60
CA LYS A 179 35.05 16.07 0.46
C LYS A 179 34.17 15.71 -0.74
N SER A 180 32.90 15.47 -0.49
CA SER A 180 31.88 15.44 -1.55
C SER A 180 30.61 16.07 -1.03
N GLY A 181 30.09 17.02 -1.80
CA GLY A 181 28.88 17.75 -1.51
C GLY A 181 27.70 16.81 -1.22
N LYS A 182 26.91 17.14 -0.19
CA LYS A 182 25.65 16.44 0.11
C LYS A 182 24.70 16.63 -1.07
N GLU A 183 24.63 15.60 -1.93
CA GLU A 183 23.50 15.44 -2.85
C GLU A 183 22.21 15.31 -2.03
N ALA A 184 21.16 15.99 -2.48
CA ALA A 184 19.81 15.79 -1.97
C ALA A 184 19.45 14.29 -2.00
N PRO A 185 18.63 13.77 -1.07
CA PRO A 185 18.32 12.35 -1.00
C PRO A 185 17.79 11.88 -2.36
N LYS A 186 18.49 10.94 -2.98
CA LYS A 186 18.04 10.30 -4.22
C LYS A 186 16.72 9.61 -3.95
N THR A 187 15.62 10.22 -4.37
CA THR A 187 14.31 9.58 -4.41
C THR A 187 14.41 8.40 -5.38
N ASP A 188 14.30 7.18 -4.84
CA ASP A 188 14.35 5.96 -5.64
C ASP A 188 13.23 5.99 -6.70
N GLU A 189 13.61 6.04 -7.97
CA GLU A 189 12.69 5.92 -9.09
C GLU A 189 12.19 4.47 -9.15
N LEU A 190 10.86 4.30 -9.22
CA LEU A 190 10.19 3.02 -9.33
C LEU A 190 9.66 2.85 -10.76
N VAL A 191 9.89 1.72 -11.37
CA VAL A 191 9.22 1.31 -12.62
C VAL A 191 8.11 0.35 -12.25
N LEU A 192 6.87 0.75 -12.47
CA LEU A 192 5.66 0.04 -12.05
C LEU A 192 4.92 -0.50 -13.27
N THR A 193 4.34 -1.70 -13.16
CA THR A 193 3.55 -2.32 -14.22
C THR A 193 2.10 -2.48 -13.80
N LEU A 194 1.16 -1.97 -14.59
CA LEU A 194 -0.27 -2.13 -14.39
C LEU A 194 -0.69 -3.58 -14.58
N THR A 195 -1.29 -4.20 -13.56
CA THR A 195 -1.67 -5.62 -13.59
C THR A 195 -3.15 -5.88 -13.41
N ARG A 196 -3.90 -4.91 -12.89
CA ARG A 196 -5.36 -5.03 -12.69
C ARG A 196 -6.03 -3.67 -12.80
N ILE A 197 -7.20 -3.68 -13.41
CA ILE A 197 -8.10 -2.53 -13.52
C ILE A 197 -9.46 -2.96 -12.97
N GLU A 198 -10.02 -2.16 -12.05
CA GLU A 198 -11.30 -2.44 -11.42
C GLU A 198 -12.18 -1.18 -11.40
N ALA A 199 -13.41 -1.28 -11.89
CA ALA A 199 -14.35 -0.16 -11.85
C ALA A 199 -14.81 0.12 -10.42
N GLN A 200 -14.74 1.38 -9.99
CA GLN A 200 -15.23 1.84 -8.69
C GLN A 200 -16.51 2.67 -8.80
N ALA A 201 -16.56 3.48 -9.84
CA ALA A 201 -17.69 4.34 -10.17
C ALA A 201 -17.74 4.55 -11.69
N PRO A 202 -18.80 5.15 -12.26
CA PRO A 202 -18.88 5.42 -13.70
C PRO A 202 -17.70 6.24 -14.23
N ASP A 203 -17.11 7.07 -13.37
CA ASP A 203 -15.99 7.97 -13.71
C ASP A 203 -14.69 7.67 -12.92
N ALA A 204 -14.55 6.47 -12.34
CA ALA A 204 -13.36 6.11 -11.57
C ALA A 204 -13.02 4.61 -11.65
N LYS A 205 -11.74 4.32 -11.80
CA LYS A 205 -11.19 2.96 -11.80
C LYS A 205 -10.03 2.86 -10.81
N THR A 206 -9.96 1.75 -10.08
CA THR A 206 -8.76 1.38 -9.32
C THR A 206 -7.78 0.66 -10.24
N LEU A 207 -6.56 1.15 -10.24
CA LEU A 207 -5.44 0.62 -11.02
C LEU A 207 -4.41 0.03 -10.07
N ARG A 208 -4.13 -1.28 -10.21
CA ARG A 208 -3.12 -1.97 -9.41
C ARG A 208 -1.82 -2.07 -10.17
N PHE A 209 -0.76 -1.57 -9.58
CA PHE A 209 0.59 -1.59 -10.13
C PHE A 209 1.49 -2.52 -9.33
N LEU A 210 2.19 -3.40 -10.02
CA LEU A 210 3.18 -4.28 -9.43
C LEU A 210 4.46 -3.51 -9.14
N LEU A 211 5.01 -3.68 -7.94
CA LEU A 211 6.32 -3.17 -7.56
C LEU A 211 7.44 -4.05 -8.18
N PRO A 212 8.62 -3.50 -8.44
CA PRO A 212 9.77 -4.29 -8.88
C PRO A 212 10.10 -5.42 -7.90
N LEU A 213 10.55 -6.55 -8.41
CA LEU A 213 10.82 -7.75 -7.62
C LEU A 213 11.83 -7.45 -6.48
N GLY A 214 11.46 -7.80 -5.25
CA GLY A 214 12.28 -7.56 -4.07
C GLY A 214 12.25 -6.14 -3.52
N ARG A 215 11.50 -5.22 -4.14
CA ARG A 215 11.26 -3.87 -3.61
C ARG A 215 10.02 -3.85 -2.72
N GLN A 216 10.14 -3.17 -1.60
CA GLN A 216 9.01 -2.78 -0.75
C GLN A 216 8.93 -1.26 -0.72
N LEU A 217 7.72 -0.74 -0.82
CA LEU A 217 7.48 0.68 -0.68
C LEU A 217 7.20 0.98 0.80
N SER A 218 8.15 1.66 1.46
CA SER A 218 7.97 2.12 2.84
C SER A 218 7.07 3.36 2.87
N ALA A 219 5.78 3.17 2.58
CA ALA A 219 4.79 4.25 2.62
C ALA A 219 4.09 4.30 3.97
N ARG A 220 3.66 5.51 4.38
CA ARG A 220 2.70 5.71 5.46
C ARG A 220 1.29 5.79 4.88
N PRO A 221 0.24 5.29 5.59
CA PRO A 221 -1.13 5.34 5.08
C PRO A 221 -1.61 6.79 4.89
N GLY A 222 -1.97 7.12 3.66
CA GLY A 222 -2.35 8.47 3.24
C GLY A 222 -1.36 9.14 2.28
N GLN A 223 -0.15 8.59 2.10
CA GLN A 223 0.83 9.13 1.16
C GLN A 223 0.49 8.87 -0.30
N PHE A 224 1.16 9.59 -1.19
CA PHE A 224 1.00 9.52 -2.64
C PHE A 224 2.32 9.27 -3.37
N LEU A 225 2.22 8.85 -4.64
CA LEU A 225 3.32 8.80 -5.59
C LEU A 225 3.09 9.82 -6.71
N THR A 226 4.17 10.36 -7.25
CA THR A 226 4.17 11.14 -8.49
C THR A 226 4.57 10.24 -9.64
N PHE A 227 3.68 10.09 -10.60
CA PHE A 227 3.85 9.25 -11.79
C PHE A 227 4.24 10.10 -12.99
N GLU A 228 5.18 9.60 -13.78
CA GLU A 228 5.61 10.16 -15.05
C GLU A 228 4.92 9.42 -16.20
N TRP A 229 3.84 10.01 -16.72
CA TRP A 229 3.04 9.43 -17.78
C TRP A 229 3.57 9.86 -19.15
N VAL A 230 3.76 8.90 -20.06
CA VAL A 230 4.03 9.17 -21.46
C VAL A 230 2.75 8.91 -22.25
N ILE A 231 2.10 9.98 -22.74
CA ILE A 231 0.82 9.91 -23.45
C ILE A 231 0.97 10.65 -24.77
N ASP A 232 0.74 9.95 -25.88
CA ASP A 232 0.85 10.49 -27.22
C ASP A 232 2.20 11.24 -27.46
N GLY A 233 3.30 10.64 -26.95
CA GLY A 233 4.66 11.17 -27.03
C GLY A 233 4.99 12.33 -26.07
N LYS A 234 4.04 12.76 -25.25
CA LYS A 234 4.25 13.82 -24.24
C LYS A 234 4.39 13.23 -22.85
N THR A 235 5.41 13.69 -22.15
CA THR A 235 5.63 13.31 -20.73
C THR A 235 4.89 14.27 -19.81
N VAL A 236 4.06 13.74 -18.92
CA VAL A 236 3.27 14.52 -17.97
C VAL A 236 3.33 13.89 -16.59
N ASN A 237 3.70 14.66 -15.58
CA ASN A 237 3.71 14.21 -14.19
C ASN A 237 2.34 14.46 -13.54
N ARG A 238 1.85 13.44 -12.80
CA ARG A 238 0.65 13.57 -11.94
C ARG A 238 0.80 12.73 -10.69
N SER A 239 0.38 13.31 -9.58
CA SER A 239 0.38 12.64 -8.28
C SER A 239 -0.96 11.95 -8.03
N TYR A 240 -0.89 10.75 -7.45
CA TYR A 240 -2.05 9.98 -7.02
C TYR A 240 -1.79 9.37 -5.66
N SER A 241 -2.75 9.53 -4.74
CA SER A 241 -2.68 8.90 -3.43
C SER A 241 -2.68 7.38 -3.58
N ILE A 242 -1.83 6.72 -2.82
CA ILE A 242 -1.84 5.27 -2.68
C ILE A 242 -3.11 4.93 -1.90
N CYS A 243 -4.00 4.11 -2.48
CA CYS A 243 -5.22 3.66 -1.80
C CYS A 243 -5.12 2.22 -1.27
N SER A 244 -4.08 1.45 -1.68
CA SER A 244 -3.76 0.16 -1.04
C SER A 244 -3.18 0.37 0.36
N SER A 245 -3.32 -0.64 1.22
CA SER A 245 -2.63 -0.64 2.50
C SER A 245 -1.11 -0.60 2.31
N PRO A 246 -0.37 0.17 3.11
CA PRO A 246 1.10 0.15 3.10
C PRO A 246 1.73 -1.21 3.43
N LEU A 247 0.96 -2.11 4.05
CA LEU A 247 1.42 -3.47 4.37
C LEU A 247 1.35 -4.42 3.19
N GLN A 248 0.73 -4.02 2.09
CA GLN A 248 0.65 -4.85 0.89
C GLN A 248 2.02 -5.01 0.24
N ALA A 249 2.50 -6.24 0.24
CA ALA A 249 3.76 -6.57 -0.42
C ALA A 249 3.54 -6.78 -1.92
N GLY A 250 4.40 -6.16 -2.71
CA GLY A 250 4.50 -6.44 -4.14
C GLY A 250 3.62 -5.59 -5.06
N TYR A 251 2.65 -4.84 -4.55
CA TYR A 251 1.86 -3.93 -5.38
C TYR A 251 1.39 -2.68 -4.64
N ILE A 252 0.99 -1.68 -5.42
CA ILE A 252 0.26 -0.50 -4.95
C ILE A 252 -1.00 -0.31 -5.79
N GLU A 253 -1.98 0.39 -5.24
CA GLU A 253 -3.20 0.80 -5.95
C GLU A 253 -3.37 2.32 -5.90
N ILE A 254 -3.86 2.86 -7.01
CA ILE A 254 -4.36 4.24 -7.11
C ILE A 254 -5.76 4.22 -7.70
N THR A 255 -6.57 5.22 -7.40
CA THR A 255 -7.94 5.32 -7.95
C THR A 255 -8.16 6.69 -8.58
N PRO A 256 -7.69 6.91 -9.82
CA PRO A 256 -7.90 8.14 -10.55
C PRO A 256 -9.37 8.32 -10.92
N LYS A 257 -9.91 9.50 -10.60
CA LYS A 257 -11.21 9.95 -11.08
C LYS A 257 -11.07 10.62 -12.44
N ARG A 258 -11.93 10.26 -13.40
CA ARG A 258 -12.00 10.88 -14.72
C ARG A 258 -12.51 12.32 -14.61
N VAL A 259 -11.69 13.27 -15.03
CA VAL A 259 -12.04 14.69 -15.13
C VAL A 259 -12.36 15.01 -16.58
N GLU A 260 -13.41 15.77 -16.85
CA GLU A 260 -13.92 16.02 -18.21
C GLU A 260 -12.83 16.52 -19.18
N ASN A 261 -12.03 17.50 -18.76
CA ASN A 261 -10.91 18.05 -19.55
C ASN A 261 -9.53 17.57 -19.06
N GLY A 262 -9.49 16.50 -18.26
CA GLY A 262 -8.26 15.98 -17.68
C GLY A 262 -7.49 15.11 -18.67
N TYR A 263 -6.27 15.50 -19.05
CA TYR A 263 -5.45 14.77 -20.00
C TYR A 263 -5.05 13.37 -19.48
N VAL A 264 -4.42 13.31 -18.30
CA VAL A 264 -3.97 12.04 -17.70
C VAL A 264 -5.15 11.23 -17.14
N SER A 265 -6.11 11.86 -16.46
CA SER A 265 -7.22 11.14 -15.86
C SER A 265 -8.14 10.47 -16.89
N ARG A 266 -8.32 11.08 -18.05
CA ARG A 266 -9.02 10.45 -19.19
C ARG A 266 -8.22 9.29 -19.76
N PHE A 267 -6.93 9.45 -20.00
CA PHE A 267 -6.08 8.36 -20.44
C PHE A 267 -6.20 7.14 -19.51
N LEU A 268 -6.10 7.35 -18.20
CA LEU A 268 -6.16 6.27 -17.21
C LEU A 268 -7.53 5.56 -17.13
N ASN A 269 -8.61 6.30 -17.34
CA ASN A 269 -9.96 5.71 -17.30
C ASN A 269 -10.41 5.14 -18.64
N ASP A 270 -9.98 5.72 -19.76
CA ASP A 270 -10.52 5.40 -21.09
C ASP A 270 -9.58 4.49 -21.91
N ARG A 271 -8.24 4.61 -21.74
CA ARG A 271 -7.24 3.99 -22.62
C ARG A 271 -6.20 3.10 -21.93
N ALA A 272 -6.03 3.22 -20.61
CA ALA A 272 -5.03 2.42 -19.91
C ALA A 272 -5.41 0.93 -19.93
N GLU A 273 -4.41 0.08 -20.23
CA GLU A 273 -4.55 -1.38 -20.31
C GLU A 273 -3.54 -2.09 -19.42
N VAL A 274 -3.87 -3.32 -19.02
CA VAL A 274 -2.94 -4.19 -18.28
C VAL A 274 -1.66 -4.38 -19.10
N GLY A 275 -0.50 -4.26 -18.43
CA GLY A 275 0.82 -4.27 -19.05
C GLY A 275 1.42 -2.88 -19.23
N LEU A 276 0.64 -1.80 -19.06
CA LEU A 276 1.17 -0.43 -19.08
C LEU A 276 2.27 -0.28 -18.02
N THR A 277 3.43 0.22 -18.43
CA THR A 277 4.55 0.54 -17.53
C THR A 277 4.64 2.04 -17.31
N VAL A 278 4.97 2.44 -16.08
CA VAL A 278 5.08 3.84 -15.70
C VAL A 278 6.18 4.05 -14.68
N LYS A 279 6.87 5.16 -14.77
CA LYS A 279 7.81 5.58 -13.74
C LYS A 279 7.07 6.31 -12.64
N ALA A 280 7.48 6.09 -11.39
CA ALA A 280 6.93 6.78 -10.23
C ALA A 280 8.03 7.15 -9.24
N ARG A 281 7.79 8.20 -8.47
CA ARG A 281 8.68 8.70 -7.42
C ARG A 281 7.89 8.96 -6.15
N GLY A 282 8.52 8.77 -5.00
CA GLY A 282 7.93 8.93 -3.68
C GLY A 282 8.24 7.75 -2.77
N PRO A 283 7.49 7.52 -1.68
CA PRO A 283 6.21 8.19 -1.35
C PRO A 283 6.39 9.59 -0.74
N TYR A 284 5.40 10.46 -0.98
CA TYR A 284 5.37 11.84 -0.49
C TYR A 284 4.08 12.11 0.30
N GLY A 285 4.05 13.23 1.01
CA GLY A 285 2.87 13.74 1.73
C GLY A 285 2.96 13.56 3.23
N LYS A 286 2.36 14.52 3.95
CA LYS A 286 2.26 14.56 5.42
C LYS A 286 0.85 14.19 5.93
N PHE A 287 -0.11 14.07 5.04
CA PHE A 287 -1.49 13.67 5.32
C PHE A 287 -1.56 12.18 5.66
N CYS A 288 -1.03 11.80 6.83
CA CYS A 288 -0.81 10.41 7.20
C CYS A 288 -1.48 10.05 8.52
N PHE A 289 -2.06 8.85 8.58
CA PHE A 289 -2.49 8.26 9.83
C PHE A 289 -1.26 7.75 10.63
N ASP A 290 -1.28 8.03 11.93
CA ASP A 290 -0.29 7.57 12.90
C ASP A 290 -0.98 6.86 14.07
N GLU A 291 -0.76 5.56 14.22
CA GLU A 291 -1.42 4.73 15.23
C GLU A 291 -1.11 5.15 16.68
N SER A 292 0.01 5.84 16.90
CA SER A 292 0.40 6.32 18.23
C SER A 292 -0.39 7.56 18.66
N GLN A 293 -0.76 8.41 17.72
CA GLN A 293 -1.39 9.72 17.97
C GLN A 293 -2.89 9.71 17.70
N HIS A 294 -3.35 8.95 16.70
CA HIS A 294 -4.71 9.01 16.16
C HIS A 294 -5.58 7.86 16.70
N LYS A 295 -6.11 8.04 17.93
CA LYS A 295 -6.99 7.02 18.55
C LYS A 295 -8.46 7.18 18.16
N ARG A 296 -8.89 8.42 17.91
CA ARG A 296 -10.22 8.76 17.40
C ARG A 296 -10.05 9.65 16.17
N ILE A 297 -10.52 9.19 15.03
CA ILE A 297 -10.39 9.90 13.76
C ILE A 297 -11.73 10.07 13.05
N VAL A 298 -11.86 11.20 12.41
CA VAL A 298 -12.99 11.49 11.52
C VAL A 298 -12.45 11.76 10.13
N LEU A 299 -12.82 10.90 9.19
CA LEU A 299 -12.45 10.99 7.79
C LEU A 299 -13.58 11.70 7.03
N ILE A 300 -13.32 12.89 6.50
CA ILE A 300 -14.30 13.68 5.75
C ILE A 300 -13.83 13.78 4.31
N ALA A 301 -14.50 13.07 3.41
CA ALA A 301 -14.08 12.94 2.02
C ALA A 301 -15.16 13.39 1.04
N ALA A 302 -14.73 13.94 -0.11
CA ALA A 302 -15.61 14.13 -1.26
C ALA A 302 -14.96 13.62 -2.55
N GLY A 303 -15.70 12.82 -3.31
CA GLY A 303 -15.23 12.25 -4.57
C GLY A 303 -13.91 11.47 -4.41
N SER A 304 -12.89 11.80 -5.22
CA SER A 304 -11.56 11.15 -5.17
C SER A 304 -10.77 11.41 -3.88
N GLY A 305 -11.19 12.38 -3.04
CA GLY A 305 -10.57 12.64 -1.73
C GLY A 305 -10.64 11.46 -0.76
N ILE A 306 -11.42 10.43 -1.07
CA ILE A 306 -11.48 9.18 -0.32
C ILE A 306 -10.20 8.33 -0.46
N THR A 307 -9.40 8.52 -1.51
CA THR A 307 -8.29 7.61 -1.83
C THR A 307 -7.20 7.52 -0.75
N PRO A 308 -6.68 8.61 -0.15
CA PRO A 308 -5.74 8.51 0.95
C PRO A 308 -6.38 7.90 2.20
N MET A 309 -7.66 8.17 2.43
CA MET A 309 -8.39 7.64 3.58
C MET A 309 -8.64 6.13 3.44
N MET A 310 -8.77 5.62 2.20
CA MET A 310 -8.90 4.19 1.96
C MET A 310 -7.62 3.44 2.38
N ALA A 311 -6.44 4.01 2.12
CA ALA A 311 -5.18 3.45 2.62
C ALA A 311 -5.14 3.42 4.16
N MET A 312 -5.67 4.46 4.82
CA MET A 312 -5.75 4.51 6.29
C MET A 312 -6.68 3.42 6.83
N LEU A 313 -7.88 3.28 6.24
CA LEU A 313 -8.86 2.27 6.64
C LEU A 313 -8.31 0.85 6.45
N ARG A 314 -7.71 0.56 5.30
CA ARG A 314 -7.08 -0.74 5.02
C ARG A 314 -5.92 -1.03 5.97
N TYR A 315 -5.10 -0.02 6.30
CA TYR A 315 -4.03 -0.17 7.28
C TYR A 315 -4.54 -0.46 8.69
N ILE A 316 -5.62 0.23 9.11
CA ILE A 316 -6.27 0.01 10.41
C ILE A 316 -6.84 -1.42 10.50
N ASP A 317 -7.48 -1.90 9.43
CA ASP A 317 -8.02 -3.26 9.31
C ASP A 317 -6.89 -4.31 9.34
N ASP A 318 -5.88 -4.18 8.49
CA ASP A 318 -4.75 -5.12 8.38
C ASP A 318 -3.96 -5.23 9.70
N ARG A 319 -3.87 -4.14 10.46
CA ARG A 319 -3.16 -4.08 11.75
C ARG A 319 -4.07 -4.36 12.95
N CYS A 320 -5.37 -4.52 12.73
CA CYS A 320 -6.37 -4.64 13.80
C CYS A 320 -6.26 -3.52 14.84
N ILE A 321 -6.04 -2.26 14.39
CA ILE A 321 -5.82 -1.12 15.30
C ILE A 321 -7.15 -0.75 15.95
N PRO A 322 -7.22 -0.64 17.30
CA PRO A 322 -8.45 -0.32 18.02
C PRO A 322 -8.76 1.18 17.99
N ALA A 323 -8.80 1.79 16.79
CA ALA A 323 -9.14 3.19 16.59
C ALA A 323 -10.65 3.37 16.42
N ASP A 324 -11.18 4.47 16.97
CA ASP A 324 -12.55 4.92 16.68
C ASP A 324 -12.53 5.69 15.36
N VAL A 325 -13.22 5.18 14.35
CA VAL A 325 -13.19 5.76 12.99
C VAL A 325 -14.60 6.10 12.54
N THR A 326 -14.83 7.37 12.23
CA THR A 326 -16.05 7.80 11.54
C THR A 326 -15.68 8.31 10.15
N LEU A 327 -16.24 7.69 9.11
CA LEU A 327 -16.11 8.13 7.73
C LEU A 327 -17.39 8.86 7.29
N ILE A 328 -17.28 10.14 6.95
CA ILE A 328 -18.33 10.93 6.29
C ILE A 328 -17.91 11.12 4.84
N TYR A 329 -18.59 10.40 3.93
CA TYR A 329 -18.25 10.43 2.52
C TYR A 329 -19.34 11.13 1.69
N CYS A 330 -18.97 12.26 1.08
CA CYS A 330 -19.84 13.08 0.24
C CYS A 330 -19.69 12.68 -1.24
N ALA A 331 -20.78 12.32 -1.89
CA ALA A 331 -20.84 11.99 -3.31
C ALA A 331 -22.07 12.63 -3.97
N ARG A 332 -22.17 12.57 -5.30
CA ARG A 332 -23.38 13.04 -6.02
C ARG A 332 -24.51 12.05 -5.85
N THR A 333 -24.28 10.83 -6.30
CA THR A 333 -25.24 9.73 -6.25
C THR A 333 -24.65 8.52 -5.53
N ARG A 334 -25.46 7.50 -5.30
CA ARG A 334 -25.00 6.24 -4.71
C ARG A 334 -23.98 5.50 -5.60
N GLN A 335 -24.06 5.69 -6.90
CA GLN A 335 -23.13 5.08 -7.87
C GLN A 335 -21.75 5.77 -7.89
N ASP A 336 -21.69 7.03 -7.47
CA ASP A 336 -20.46 7.81 -7.35
C ASP A 336 -19.67 7.53 -6.04
N VAL A 337 -20.16 6.63 -5.18
CA VAL A 337 -19.50 6.23 -3.94
C VAL A 337 -18.44 5.16 -4.25
N PHE A 338 -17.16 5.53 -4.22
CA PHE A 338 -16.04 4.59 -4.41
C PHE A 338 -15.95 3.63 -3.23
N PHE A 339 -15.45 2.43 -3.46
CA PHE A 339 -15.19 1.40 -2.43
C PHE A 339 -16.42 1.02 -1.57
N ARG A 340 -17.63 1.24 -2.09
CA ARG A 340 -18.87 1.06 -1.31
C ARG A 340 -19.02 -0.36 -0.72
N SER A 341 -18.72 -1.41 -1.48
CA SER A 341 -18.75 -2.79 -1.00
C SER A 341 -17.76 -3.02 0.13
N GLU A 342 -16.55 -2.48 -0.04
CA GLU A 342 -15.47 -2.62 0.94
C GLU A 342 -15.78 -1.87 2.25
N PHE A 343 -16.43 -0.71 2.20
CA PHE A 343 -16.91 -0.04 3.43
C PHE A 343 -17.93 -0.88 4.20
N SER A 344 -18.83 -1.57 3.50
CA SER A 344 -19.80 -2.47 4.14
C SER A 344 -19.11 -3.65 4.82
N GLU A 345 -18.07 -4.21 4.17
CA GLU A 345 -17.24 -5.26 4.74
C GLU A 345 -16.44 -4.77 5.95
N LEU A 346 -15.82 -3.58 5.85
CA LEU A 346 -15.08 -2.97 6.96
C LEU A 346 -15.95 -2.74 8.18
N GLN A 347 -17.23 -2.34 8.01
CA GLN A 347 -18.17 -2.20 9.12
C GLN A 347 -18.47 -3.52 9.83
N THR A 348 -18.35 -4.65 9.17
CA THR A 348 -18.53 -5.97 9.81
C THR A 348 -17.27 -6.43 10.55
N ARG A 349 -16.08 -6.01 10.10
CA ARG A 349 -14.79 -6.41 10.68
C ARG A 349 -14.30 -5.47 11.77
N LEU A 350 -14.46 -4.17 11.57
CA LEU A 350 -14.01 -3.13 12.51
C LEU A 350 -15.18 -2.68 13.41
N THR A 351 -15.19 -3.14 14.65
CA THR A 351 -16.29 -2.87 15.61
C THR A 351 -16.48 -1.39 15.94
N ARG A 352 -15.47 -0.55 15.69
CA ARG A 352 -15.47 0.89 15.96
C ARG A 352 -15.37 1.71 14.67
N PHE A 353 -15.77 1.15 13.54
CA PHE A 353 -15.85 1.84 12.27
C PHE A 353 -17.31 2.16 11.92
N ARG A 354 -17.55 3.43 11.67
CA ARG A 354 -18.86 3.93 11.21
C ARG A 354 -18.68 4.65 9.88
N TRP A 355 -19.52 4.31 8.93
CA TRP A 355 -19.55 4.95 7.62
C TRP A 355 -20.89 5.60 7.34
N VAL A 356 -20.85 6.86 6.92
CA VAL A 356 -21.98 7.71 6.59
C VAL A 356 -21.80 8.29 5.18
N SER A 357 -22.80 8.07 4.32
CA SER A 357 -22.84 8.70 3.00
C SER A 357 -23.75 9.92 3.00
N VAL A 358 -23.26 11.02 2.41
CA VAL A 358 -24.02 12.26 2.16
C VAL A 358 -24.14 12.44 0.66
N LEU A 359 -25.37 12.35 0.11
CA LEU A 359 -25.60 12.41 -1.33
C LEU A 359 -26.25 13.73 -1.74
N SER A 360 -25.62 14.45 -2.69
CA SER A 360 -26.13 15.73 -3.17
C SER A 360 -27.24 15.58 -4.23
N GLN A 361 -27.28 14.46 -4.92
CA GLN A 361 -28.29 14.11 -5.94
C GLN A 361 -28.77 12.66 -5.73
N PRO A 362 -29.40 12.38 -4.57
CA PRO A 362 -29.87 11.03 -4.28
C PRO A 362 -31.10 10.65 -5.08
N SER A 363 -31.33 9.35 -5.28
CA SER A 363 -32.62 8.84 -5.76
C SER A 363 -33.71 9.07 -4.71
N SER A 364 -34.99 8.96 -5.12
CA SER A 364 -36.15 9.07 -4.22
C SER A 364 -36.14 8.07 -3.06
N GLU A 365 -35.56 6.87 -3.30
CA GLU A 365 -35.49 5.78 -2.32
C GLU A 365 -34.39 5.99 -1.27
N TRP A 366 -33.54 7.01 -1.42
CA TRP A 366 -32.43 7.25 -0.49
C TRP A 366 -32.96 7.81 0.85
N THR A 367 -32.71 7.07 1.92
CA THR A 367 -33.12 7.41 3.29
C THR A 367 -32.04 8.07 4.14
N GLY A 368 -30.76 8.05 3.65
CA GLY A 368 -29.63 8.66 4.34
C GLY A 368 -29.57 10.19 4.16
N TRP A 369 -28.44 10.78 4.52
CA TRP A 369 -28.21 12.21 4.41
C TRP A 369 -28.29 12.72 2.96
N LYS A 370 -29.05 13.81 2.76
CA LYS A 370 -29.25 14.45 1.45
C LYS A 370 -28.62 15.84 1.44
N GLY A 371 -28.13 16.26 0.28
CA GLY A 371 -27.54 17.59 0.05
C GLY A 371 -26.03 17.62 0.23
N ARG A 372 -25.52 18.75 0.70
CA ARG A 372 -24.09 18.97 0.96
C ARG A 372 -23.77 18.73 2.44
N LEU A 373 -22.47 18.64 2.74
CA LEU A 373 -21.99 18.62 4.12
C LEU A 373 -22.49 19.86 4.87
N ARG A 374 -22.96 19.69 6.09
CA ARG A 374 -23.47 20.75 6.96
C ARG A 374 -23.25 20.40 8.43
N ARG A 375 -23.30 21.39 9.29
CA ARG A 375 -23.01 21.28 10.73
C ARG A 375 -23.80 20.17 11.42
N GLU A 376 -25.11 20.10 11.15
CA GLU A 376 -26.00 19.07 11.73
C GLU A 376 -25.50 17.64 11.50
N ILE A 377 -24.89 17.36 10.33
CA ILE A 377 -24.33 16.03 10.02
C ILE A 377 -23.15 15.74 10.94
N LEU A 378 -22.26 16.71 11.14
CA LEU A 378 -21.11 16.57 12.01
C LEU A 378 -21.53 16.38 13.47
N GLU A 379 -22.49 17.19 13.95
CA GLU A 379 -22.98 17.10 15.33
C GLU A 379 -23.66 15.74 15.62
N ARG A 380 -24.37 15.18 14.65
CA ARG A 380 -25.09 13.92 14.83
C ARG A 380 -24.23 12.68 14.63
N GLU A 381 -23.30 12.74 13.69
CA GLU A 381 -22.54 11.56 13.25
C GLU A 381 -21.17 11.43 13.92
N VAL A 382 -20.65 12.52 14.51
CA VAL A 382 -19.34 12.52 15.16
C VAL A 382 -19.48 12.58 16.67
N GLU A 383 -19.08 11.49 17.31
CA GLU A 383 -18.99 11.46 18.77
C GLU A 383 -17.75 12.22 19.24
N LYS A 384 -17.93 13.10 20.25
CA LYS A 384 -16.84 13.87 20.89
C LYS A 384 -15.92 14.56 19.89
N PRO A 385 -16.41 15.49 19.09
CA PRO A 385 -15.64 16.10 18.01
C PRO A 385 -14.36 16.82 18.50
N LEU A 386 -14.33 17.36 19.71
CA LEU A 386 -13.18 18.05 20.27
C LEU A 386 -12.02 17.08 20.64
N GLU A 387 -12.29 15.79 20.81
CA GLU A 387 -11.26 14.77 21.09
C GLU A 387 -10.74 14.12 19.80
N ALA A 388 -11.40 14.31 18.66
CA ALA A 388 -11.07 13.64 17.40
C ALA A 388 -10.02 14.40 16.58
N THR A 389 -9.25 13.65 15.79
CA THR A 389 -8.44 14.19 14.70
C THR A 389 -9.20 14.05 13.39
N PHE A 390 -9.28 15.13 12.65
CA PHE A 390 -10.04 15.20 11.39
C PHE A 390 -9.08 15.11 10.20
N PHE A 391 -9.41 14.24 9.27
CA PHE A 391 -8.76 14.13 7.98
C PHE A 391 -9.75 14.61 6.92
N LEU A 392 -9.42 15.72 6.25
CA LEU A 392 -10.30 16.40 5.30
C LEU A 392 -9.67 16.38 3.90
N CYS A 393 -10.36 15.80 2.91
CA CYS A 393 -9.87 15.74 1.53
C CYS A 393 -11.01 15.77 0.51
N GLY A 394 -10.87 16.62 -0.52
CA GLY A 394 -11.87 16.80 -1.57
C GLY A 394 -11.61 18.04 -2.43
N PRO A 395 -12.60 18.49 -3.22
CA PRO A 395 -12.51 19.72 -4.01
C PRO A 395 -12.29 20.96 -3.14
N PRO A 396 -11.67 22.04 -3.67
CA PRO A 396 -11.35 23.25 -2.89
C PRO A 396 -12.53 23.84 -2.13
N THR A 397 -13.68 24.01 -2.78
CA THR A 397 -14.90 24.53 -2.14
C THR A 397 -15.44 23.63 -1.02
N PHE A 398 -15.28 22.31 -1.14
CA PHE A 398 -15.61 21.35 -0.09
C PHE A 398 -14.64 21.46 1.09
N MET A 399 -13.38 21.65 0.82
CA MET A 399 -12.33 21.84 1.83
C MET A 399 -12.58 23.10 2.66
N GLU A 400 -12.92 24.22 2.01
CA GLU A 400 -13.27 25.48 2.68
C GLU A 400 -14.49 25.31 3.57
N LEU A 401 -15.55 24.71 3.03
CA LEU A 401 -16.77 24.42 3.80
C LEU A 401 -16.46 23.52 5.00
N GLY A 402 -15.70 22.45 4.82
CA GLY A 402 -15.32 21.53 5.89
C GLY A 402 -14.56 22.23 7.01
N ARG A 403 -13.59 23.09 6.68
CA ARG A 403 -12.86 23.89 7.67
C ARG A 403 -13.77 24.85 8.44
N SER A 404 -14.63 25.58 7.73
CA SER A 404 -15.59 26.50 8.37
C SER A 404 -16.47 25.77 9.37
N LEU A 405 -17.06 24.64 8.97
CA LEU A 405 -17.93 23.84 9.83
C LEU A 405 -17.20 23.27 11.06
N LEU A 406 -15.95 22.81 10.89
CA LEU A 406 -15.13 22.31 12.00
C LEU A 406 -14.73 23.44 12.97
N ALA A 407 -14.41 24.62 12.46
CA ALA A 407 -14.14 25.80 13.27
C ALA A 407 -15.38 26.25 14.08
N GLU A 408 -16.57 26.22 13.45
CA GLU A 408 -17.86 26.50 14.13
C GLU A 408 -18.17 25.49 15.24
N LEU A 409 -17.68 24.26 15.14
CA LEU A 409 -17.78 23.23 16.18
C LEU A 409 -16.72 23.38 17.28
N GLY A 410 -15.81 24.35 17.15
CA GLY A 410 -14.73 24.58 18.11
C GLY A 410 -13.56 23.62 18.00
N VAL A 411 -13.40 22.94 16.87
CA VAL A 411 -12.27 22.03 16.63
C VAL A 411 -11.00 22.84 16.42
N GLU A 412 -9.95 22.53 17.19
CA GLU A 412 -8.65 23.18 17.05
C GLU A 412 -8.03 22.95 15.68
N PRO A 413 -7.44 23.99 15.03
CA PRO A 413 -6.81 23.84 13.71
C PRO A 413 -5.72 22.74 13.66
N ALA A 414 -4.98 22.54 14.74
CA ALA A 414 -3.96 21.49 14.85
C ALA A 414 -4.52 20.06 14.76
N ARG A 415 -5.83 19.89 14.99
CA ARG A 415 -6.52 18.60 14.83
C ARG A 415 -7.12 18.38 13.45
N ILE A 416 -6.96 19.33 12.53
CA ILE A 416 -7.50 19.27 11.18
C ILE A 416 -6.38 19.06 10.19
N LEU A 417 -6.14 17.81 9.82
CA LEU A 417 -5.23 17.43 8.75
C LEU A 417 -5.98 17.52 7.42
N GLN A 418 -5.31 18.07 6.39
CA GLN A 418 -5.97 18.26 5.10
C GLN A 418 -5.02 17.98 3.93
N GLU A 419 -5.58 17.44 2.86
CA GLU A 419 -4.89 17.26 1.59
C GLU A 419 -5.81 17.71 0.44
N SER A 420 -5.30 18.56 -0.43
CA SER A 420 -6.04 19.05 -1.60
C SER A 420 -5.42 18.48 -2.87
N PHE A 421 -6.25 17.97 -3.78
CA PHE A 421 -5.81 17.49 -5.09
C PHE A 421 -5.92 18.60 -6.14
N GLY A 422 -5.41 19.81 -5.84
CA GLY A 422 -5.44 20.92 -6.77
C GLY A 422 -4.75 20.57 -8.07
N GLY A 423 -5.53 20.19 -9.08
CA GLY A 423 -5.20 20.52 -10.43
C GLY A 423 -5.53 22.01 -10.57
N ALA A 424 -4.70 22.80 -11.22
CA ALA A 424 -5.16 24.06 -11.73
C ALA A 424 -6.44 23.78 -12.54
N VAL A 425 -7.59 24.06 -11.96
CA VAL A 425 -8.76 24.37 -12.77
C VAL A 425 -8.25 25.55 -13.57
N ALA A 426 -8.04 25.32 -14.88
CA ALA A 426 -7.93 26.43 -15.80
C ALA A 426 -9.13 27.30 -15.46
N GLY A 427 -8.86 28.38 -14.72
CA GLY A 427 -9.91 29.30 -14.32
C GLY A 427 -10.65 29.61 -15.58
N GLU A 428 -11.96 29.43 -15.57
CA GLU A 428 -12.83 30.10 -16.51
C GLU A 428 -12.36 31.56 -16.53
N LYS A 429 -11.57 31.89 -17.55
CA LYS A 429 -11.42 33.27 -17.96
C LYS A 429 -12.85 33.68 -18.29
N LYS A 430 -13.55 34.31 -17.32
CA LYS A 430 -14.59 35.22 -17.66
C LYS A 430 -13.97 36.17 -18.67
N SER A 431 -14.31 35.98 -19.93
CA SER A 431 -14.08 36.94 -20.98
C SER A 431 -14.79 38.21 -20.53
N ARG A 432 -14.06 39.08 -19.85
CA ARG A 432 -14.45 40.48 -19.79
C ARG A 432 -14.16 41.07 -21.17
N ALA A 433 -15.24 41.44 -21.78
CA ALA A 433 -15.26 42.20 -23.04
C ALA A 433 -14.20 43.29 -23.07
N ALA A 434 -13.65 43.45 -24.24
CA ALA A 434 -12.81 44.57 -24.60
C ALA A 434 -13.43 45.91 -24.16
N GLY A 435 -12.66 46.69 -23.43
CA GLY A 435 -13.02 48.04 -23.04
C GLY A 435 -11.90 48.67 -22.22
N GLU A 436 -11.20 49.57 -22.93
CA GLU A 436 -10.37 50.66 -22.43
C GLU A 436 -8.94 50.42 -21.93
N ASN A 437 -8.05 50.94 -22.76
CA ASN A 437 -6.67 51.29 -22.48
C ASN A 437 -6.52 52.09 -21.18
N THR A 438 -5.77 51.50 -20.24
CA THR A 438 -4.96 52.29 -19.34
C THR A 438 -3.54 51.72 -19.37
N ALA A 439 -2.65 52.48 -19.97
CA ALA A 439 -1.20 52.25 -19.95
C ALA A 439 -0.67 52.27 -18.52
N GLY A 440 -0.53 51.12 -17.90
CA GLY A 440 0.32 50.86 -16.75
C GLY A 440 1.43 49.96 -17.22
N VAL A 441 2.67 50.43 -17.22
CA VAL A 441 3.91 49.71 -17.54
C VAL A 441 4.03 48.56 -16.55
N SER A 442 3.49 47.40 -16.88
CA SER A 442 3.84 46.12 -16.22
C SER A 442 5.23 45.78 -16.75
N SER A 443 6.27 46.09 -15.98
CA SER A 443 7.63 45.60 -16.24
C SER A 443 7.55 44.07 -16.19
N ALA A 444 7.67 43.44 -17.36
CA ALA A 444 7.74 41.99 -17.47
C ALA A 444 8.96 41.52 -16.69
N LEU A 445 8.74 40.66 -15.67
CA LEU A 445 9.82 40.09 -14.85
C LEU A 445 10.52 38.98 -15.62
N GLU A 446 11.80 38.74 -15.30
CA GLU A 446 12.61 37.69 -15.93
C GLU A 446 12.81 36.51 -15.01
N LEU A 447 12.54 35.29 -15.51
CA LEU A 447 12.92 34.03 -14.88
C LEU A 447 14.10 33.43 -15.63
N ARG A 448 15.25 33.35 -14.98
CA ARG A 448 16.50 32.82 -15.52
C ARG A 448 16.84 31.47 -14.89
N PHE A 449 17.25 30.52 -15.71
CA PHE A 449 17.77 29.22 -15.32
C PHE A 449 19.29 29.21 -15.47
N PHE A 450 20.00 29.14 -14.35
CA PHE A 450 21.45 29.34 -14.32
C PHE A 450 22.21 28.25 -15.08
N ARG A 451 21.82 26.97 -14.89
CA ARG A 451 22.55 25.83 -15.49
C ARG A 451 22.33 25.71 -16.99
N SER A 452 21.14 26.00 -17.46
CA SER A 452 20.78 25.96 -18.88
C SER A 452 21.05 27.27 -19.59
N ALA A 453 21.42 28.33 -18.88
CA ALA A 453 21.72 29.67 -19.40
C ALA A 453 20.57 30.29 -20.24
N VAL A 454 19.31 29.91 -19.94
CA VAL A 454 18.13 30.46 -20.62
C VAL A 454 17.33 31.36 -19.69
N ALA A 455 16.62 32.33 -20.26
CA ALA A 455 15.76 33.23 -19.54
C ALA A 455 14.45 33.47 -20.29
N PHE A 456 13.36 33.65 -19.54
CA PHE A 456 12.02 33.84 -20.08
C PHE A 456 11.28 34.92 -19.32
N GLN A 457 10.35 35.56 -19.99
CA GLN A 457 9.43 36.51 -19.38
C GLN A 457 8.41 35.75 -18.53
N VAL A 458 8.23 36.16 -17.28
CA VAL A 458 7.29 35.59 -16.33
C VAL A 458 6.32 36.66 -15.83
N SER A 459 5.04 36.31 -15.76
CA SER A 459 4.03 37.19 -15.20
C SER A 459 4.04 37.10 -13.66
N PRO A 460 3.82 38.22 -12.93
CA PRO A 460 3.61 38.19 -11.46
C PRO A 460 2.49 37.25 -11.00
N GLU A 461 1.51 36.98 -11.88
CA GLU A 461 0.38 36.10 -11.60
C GLU A 461 0.65 34.61 -11.92
N GLU A 462 1.78 34.32 -12.59
CA GLU A 462 2.16 32.97 -13.00
C GLU A 462 3.16 32.37 -11.99
N THR A 463 3.01 31.08 -11.68
CA THR A 463 4.02 30.41 -10.86
C THR A 463 5.30 30.15 -11.67
N LEU A 464 6.45 30.08 -11.00
CA LEU A 464 7.72 29.80 -11.66
C LEU A 464 7.71 28.43 -12.36
N LEU A 465 6.96 27.45 -11.83
CA LEU A 465 6.76 26.14 -12.46
C LEU A 465 5.94 26.25 -13.75
N GLU A 466 4.85 27.01 -13.76
CA GLU A 466 4.02 27.20 -14.96
C GLU A 466 4.81 27.91 -16.07
N CYS A 467 5.58 28.95 -15.72
CA CYS A 467 6.47 29.62 -16.65
C CYS A 467 7.51 28.65 -17.24
N SER A 468 8.15 27.81 -16.40
CA SER A 468 9.14 26.84 -16.87
C SER A 468 8.54 25.83 -17.84
N GLU A 469 7.36 25.26 -17.50
CA GLU A 469 6.67 24.29 -18.35
C GLU A 469 6.19 24.88 -19.68
N ARG A 470 5.66 26.10 -19.65
CA ARG A 470 5.24 26.83 -20.87
C ARG A 470 6.40 27.02 -21.85
N ASN A 471 7.61 27.19 -21.33
CA ASN A 471 8.83 27.37 -22.12
C ASN A 471 9.64 26.09 -22.33
N GLY A 472 9.08 24.91 -22.01
CA GLY A 472 9.69 23.61 -22.24
C GLY A 472 10.80 23.22 -21.23
N ILE A 473 10.99 23.98 -20.16
CA ILE A 473 11.91 23.63 -19.08
C ILE A 473 11.21 22.75 -18.08
N LEU A 474 11.69 21.52 -17.92
CA LEU A 474 11.08 20.52 -17.04
C LEU A 474 11.72 20.58 -15.64
N LEU A 475 11.16 21.40 -14.77
CA LEU A 475 11.49 21.31 -13.34
C LEU A 475 10.84 20.07 -12.73
N PRO A 476 11.50 19.40 -11.78
CA PRO A 476 10.87 18.35 -10.99
C PRO A 476 9.58 18.89 -10.37
N SER A 477 8.47 18.17 -10.51
CA SER A 477 7.21 18.59 -9.93
C SER A 477 6.37 17.39 -9.50
N GLY A 478 5.59 17.58 -8.43
CA GLY A 478 4.73 16.53 -7.87
C GLY A 478 3.33 17.06 -7.55
N CYS A 479 3.06 17.41 -6.29
CA CYS A 479 1.75 17.82 -5.82
C CYS A 479 1.25 19.16 -6.37
N ARG A 480 2.14 20.06 -6.80
CA ARG A 480 1.87 21.43 -7.25
C ARG A 480 1.18 22.33 -6.20
N GLN A 481 1.39 22.02 -4.91
CA GLN A 481 0.74 22.70 -3.78
C GLN A 481 1.70 23.05 -2.65
N GLY A 482 3.00 22.87 -2.86
CA GLY A 482 4.01 23.18 -1.85
C GLY A 482 4.15 22.13 -0.74
N SER A 483 3.42 21.01 -0.76
CA SER A 483 3.42 20.04 0.34
C SER A 483 4.35 18.83 0.17
N CYS A 484 4.83 18.53 -1.06
CA CYS A 484 5.66 17.33 -1.29
C CYS A 484 7.17 17.62 -1.39
N GLY A 485 7.59 18.86 -1.58
CA GLY A 485 8.99 19.24 -1.72
C GLY A 485 9.67 18.79 -3.03
N THR A 486 8.97 18.07 -3.93
CA THR A 486 9.57 17.53 -5.16
C THR A 486 10.13 18.62 -6.09
N CYS A 487 9.50 19.79 -6.11
CA CYS A 487 9.92 20.92 -6.92
C CYS A 487 10.95 21.83 -6.24
N ALA A 488 11.39 21.50 -5.04
CA ALA A 488 12.33 22.36 -4.30
C ALA A 488 13.58 22.64 -5.15
N THR A 489 13.76 23.90 -5.48
CA THR A 489 14.84 24.39 -6.33
C THR A 489 15.53 25.56 -5.62
N ARG A 490 16.85 25.60 -5.70
CA ARG A 490 17.61 26.68 -5.07
C ARG A 490 17.46 27.97 -5.88
N MET A 491 17.04 29.03 -5.23
CA MET A 491 17.01 30.38 -5.80
C MET A 491 18.36 31.04 -5.55
N LEU A 492 19.00 31.50 -6.62
CA LEU A 492 20.31 32.17 -6.58
C LEU A 492 20.16 33.68 -6.46
N ARG A 493 19.09 34.24 -7.02
CA ARG A 493 18.78 35.66 -7.01
C ARG A 493 17.29 35.89 -7.11
N GLY A 494 16.81 36.99 -6.53
CA GLY A 494 15.44 37.45 -6.63
C GLY A 494 14.63 37.21 -5.36
N ARG A 495 13.35 37.58 -5.40
CA ARG A 495 12.37 37.39 -4.36
C ARG A 495 11.10 36.78 -4.93
N VAL A 496 10.48 35.91 -4.15
CA VAL A 496 9.23 35.25 -4.53
C VAL A 496 8.22 35.33 -3.40
N LYS A 497 6.96 35.30 -3.72
CA LYS A 497 5.88 35.07 -2.78
C LYS A 497 5.46 33.60 -2.90
N MET A 498 5.63 32.81 -1.86
CA MET A 498 5.13 31.44 -1.79
C MET A 498 3.75 31.40 -1.12
N GLU A 499 2.83 30.64 -1.69
CA GLU A 499 1.48 30.45 -1.11
C GLU A 499 1.47 29.37 -0.02
N ASN A 500 2.41 28.44 -0.09
CA ASN A 500 2.59 27.35 0.87
C ASN A 500 4.07 26.96 0.94
N GLU A 501 4.62 26.89 2.16
CA GLU A 501 6.02 26.58 2.42
C GLU A 501 6.19 25.27 3.20
N GLU A 502 5.12 24.51 3.35
CA GLU A 502 5.04 23.33 4.23
C GLU A 502 6.13 22.28 3.96
N ALA A 503 6.58 22.14 2.71
CA ALA A 503 7.61 21.17 2.35
C ALA A 503 9.05 21.67 2.54
N LEU A 504 9.27 22.95 2.89
CA LEU A 504 10.60 23.48 3.19
C LEU A 504 10.86 23.32 4.69
N ASN A 505 12.00 22.73 5.01
CA ASN A 505 12.53 22.74 6.38
C ASN A 505 13.49 23.93 6.58
N ASP A 506 13.87 24.20 7.83
CA ASP A 506 14.74 25.32 8.19
C ASP A 506 16.09 25.28 7.48
N ASP A 507 16.65 24.07 7.24
CA ASP A 507 17.91 23.89 6.51
C ASP A 507 17.75 24.29 5.04
N MET A 508 16.66 23.91 4.39
CA MET A 508 16.38 24.27 3.00
C MET A 508 16.12 25.77 2.85
N TRP A 509 15.37 26.35 3.79
CA TRP A 509 15.15 27.79 3.85
C TRP A 509 16.48 28.56 3.94
N SER A 510 17.35 28.18 4.87
CA SER A 510 18.66 28.84 5.06
C SER A 510 19.59 28.71 3.85
N GLN A 511 19.39 27.68 3.01
CA GLN A 511 20.14 27.46 1.78
C GLN A 511 19.50 28.13 0.56
N GLY A 512 18.41 28.86 0.72
CA GLY A 512 17.72 29.59 -0.34
C GLY A 512 16.87 28.72 -1.27
N TYR A 513 16.37 27.55 -0.80
CA TYR A 513 15.43 26.76 -1.57
C TYR A 513 14.04 27.38 -1.56
N ILE A 514 13.36 27.30 -2.69
CA ILE A 514 11.96 27.70 -2.87
C ILE A 514 11.17 26.54 -3.51
N LEU A 515 9.86 26.67 -3.52
CA LEU A 515 8.94 25.71 -4.18
C LEU A 515 8.33 26.35 -5.44
N PRO A 516 8.95 26.22 -6.63
CA PRO A 516 8.50 26.87 -7.88
C PRO A 516 7.03 26.65 -8.20
N CYS A 517 6.42 25.53 -7.76
CA CYS A 517 5.01 25.23 -8.04
C CYS A 517 4.00 26.15 -7.31
N VAL A 518 4.44 26.84 -6.27
CA VAL A 518 3.62 27.77 -5.47
C VAL A 518 4.31 29.14 -5.30
N SER A 519 5.43 29.35 -5.99
CA SER A 519 6.20 30.60 -5.96
C SER A 519 5.82 31.51 -7.11
N ARG A 520 5.42 32.74 -6.84
CA ARG A 520 5.20 33.81 -7.79
C ARG A 520 6.33 34.84 -7.68
N PRO A 521 6.86 35.34 -8.79
CA PRO A 521 7.97 36.30 -8.73
C PRO A 521 7.52 37.66 -8.24
N LEU A 522 8.34 38.28 -7.40
CA LEU A 522 8.20 39.68 -6.96
C LEU A 522 9.19 40.61 -7.69
N ASP A 523 10.28 40.04 -8.19
CA ASP A 523 11.29 40.69 -9.04
C ASP A 523 11.93 39.63 -9.95
N ASP A 524 12.99 39.99 -10.68
CA ASP A 524 13.72 39.04 -11.53
C ASP A 524 14.30 37.90 -10.69
N VAL A 525 14.01 36.65 -11.12
CA VAL A 525 14.39 35.45 -10.38
C VAL A 525 15.42 34.63 -11.17
N THR A 526 16.45 34.15 -10.47
CA THR A 526 17.41 33.19 -11.01
C THR A 526 17.36 31.90 -10.20
N LEU A 527 17.12 30.77 -10.87
CA LEU A 527 17.08 29.44 -10.29
C LEU A 527 18.33 28.63 -10.64
N ASP A 528 18.83 27.82 -9.72
CA ASP A 528 19.90 26.84 -9.94
C ASP A 528 19.35 25.57 -10.62
N ALA A 529 18.93 25.70 -11.87
CA ALA A 529 18.32 24.63 -12.66
C ALA A 529 18.77 24.70 -14.14
#